data_f0a48c965ac762d76bfeec18466e2680
#
_entry.id   f0a48c965ac762d76bfeec18466e2680
#
_cell.length_a   1.000
_cell.length_b   1.000
_cell.length_c   1.000
_cell.angle_alpha   90.00
_cell.angle_beta   90.00
_cell.angle_gamma   90.00
#
_symmetry.space_group_name_H-M   'P 1'
#
loop_
_entity.id
_entity.type
_entity.pdbx_description
1 polymer ?
#
loop_
_entity_poly.entity_id
_entity_poly.type
_entity_poly.pdbx_seq_one_letter_code
_entity_poly.pdbx_strand_id
1 'polypeptide(L)'
;MTNTEDKPYCIIDILPEQVPMYSPGRYFTVLRYFSSRLDEIIGKFASLLNKLNCYCHLEVGWDSENYTDDFAPEALERLFKAANSSPDPLYIRVNSSDAIFVYANGDHYMTLYEPDSELLNLVRSLASAEGLFVWSPPSTPTDSPSL
;
A
#
# COMPACT_ATOMS: atom_id res chain seq x y z
N MET A 1 -19.37 6.56 16.27
CA MET A 1 -18.40 5.49 16.15
C MET A 1 -17.84 5.40 14.74
N THR A 2 -16.53 5.30 14.68
CA THR A 2 -15.87 5.27 13.39
C THR A 2 -15.63 3.83 12.97
N ASN A 3 -15.96 3.49 11.76
CA ASN A 3 -15.58 2.18 11.26
C ASN A 3 -14.44 2.37 10.25
N THR A 4 -13.91 1.26 9.78
CA THR A 4 -12.74 1.28 8.91
C THR A 4 -12.98 2.08 7.64
N GLU A 5 -14.20 2.08 7.16
CA GLU A 5 -14.51 2.76 5.91
C GLU A 5 -14.41 4.27 6.01
N ASP A 6 -14.49 4.81 7.22
CA ASP A 6 -14.44 6.25 7.42
C ASP A 6 -13.04 6.79 7.60
N LYS A 7 -12.05 5.91 7.72
CA LYS A 7 -10.68 6.35 7.94
C LYS A 7 -10.07 6.90 6.67
N PRO A 8 -9.37 8.03 6.76
CA PRO A 8 -8.68 8.55 5.58
C PRO A 8 -7.58 7.60 5.14
N TYR A 9 -7.42 7.47 3.85
CA TYR A 9 -6.36 6.61 3.33
C TYR A 9 -5.93 7.09 1.94
N CYS A 10 -4.76 6.64 1.54
CA CYS A 10 -4.28 6.86 0.18
C CYS A 10 -3.73 5.54 -0.36
N ILE A 11 -3.51 5.53 -1.66
CA ILE A 11 -3.05 4.35 -2.38
C ILE A 11 -1.64 4.62 -2.91
N ILE A 12 -0.74 3.66 -2.70
CA ILE A 12 0.59 3.67 -3.32
C ILE A 12 0.55 2.62 -4.42
N ASP A 13 0.68 3.04 -5.65
CA ASP A 13 0.32 2.23 -6.80
C ASP A 13 1.37 2.33 -7.88
N ILE A 14 1.36 1.34 -8.77
CA ILE A 14 2.18 1.36 -9.98
C ILE A 14 1.55 2.24 -11.05
N LEU A 15 0.31 2.65 -10.86
CA LEU A 15 -0.43 3.50 -11.80
C LEU A 15 -0.84 4.79 -11.08
N PRO A 16 -0.97 5.90 -11.82
CA PRO A 16 -1.25 7.19 -11.18
C PRO A 16 -2.69 7.38 -10.73
N GLU A 17 -3.60 6.52 -11.17
CA GLU A 17 -5.00 6.62 -10.78
C GLU A 17 -5.68 5.28 -10.96
N GLN A 18 -6.85 5.15 -10.38
CA GLN A 18 -7.59 3.92 -10.46
C GLN A 18 -8.07 3.67 -11.89
N VAL A 19 -7.91 2.42 -12.35
CA VAL A 19 -8.41 2.04 -13.66
C VAL A 19 -9.93 1.90 -13.58
N PRO A 20 -10.67 2.46 -14.54
CA PRO A 20 -12.13 2.38 -14.47
C PRO A 20 -12.62 0.92 -14.51
N MET A 21 -13.47 0.59 -13.56
CA MET A 21 -13.91 -0.78 -13.37
C MET A 21 -14.78 -1.28 -14.52
N TYR A 22 -15.53 -0.38 -15.13
CA TYR A 22 -16.46 -0.77 -16.16
C TYR A 22 -15.87 -0.68 -17.57
N SER A 23 -14.58 -0.50 -17.69
CA SER A 23 -13.91 -0.54 -18.98
C SER A 23 -13.59 -2.00 -19.31
N PRO A 24 -14.28 -2.63 -20.25
CA PRO A 24 -14.07 -4.05 -20.50
C PRO A 24 -12.61 -4.34 -20.86
N GLY A 25 -12.04 -5.34 -20.22
CA GLY A 25 -10.69 -5.77 -20.50
C GLY A 25 -9.59 -4.98 -19.84
N ARG A 26 -9.88 -3.79 -19.33
CA ARG A 26 -8.81 -2.96 -18.75
C ARG A 26 -8.26 -3.54 -17.46
N TYR A 27 -9.15 -3.98 -16.61
CA TYR A 27 -8.72 -4.56 -15.35
C TYR A 27 -7.88 -5.81 -15.58
N PHE A 28 -8.28 -6.59 -16.57
CA PHE A 28 -7.54 -7.79 -16.94
C PHE A 28 -6.14 -7.44 -17.42
N THR A 29 -6.01 -6.34 -18.18
CA THR A 29 -4.71 -5.87 -18.64
C THR A 29 -3.81 -5.47 -17.46
N VAL A 30 -4.39 -4.79 -16.47
CA VAL A 30 -3.65 -4.40 -15.27
C VAL A 30 -3.13 -5.64 -14.56
N LEU A 31 -3.97 -6.65 -14.39
CA LEU A 31 -3.55 -7.88 -13.71
C LEU A 31 -2.45 -8.60 -14.47
N ARG A 32 -2.53 -8.62 -15.80
CA ARG A 32 -1.49 -9.24 -16.60
C ARG A 32 -0.16 -8.49 -16.49
N TYR A 33 -0.22 -7.17 -16.53
CA TYR A 33 0.98 -6.37 -16.39
C TYR A 33 1.61 -6.62 -15.01
N PHE A 34 0.81 -6.55 -13.97
CA PHE A 34 1.26 -6.78 -12.60
C PHE A 34 1.91 -8.15 -12.48
N SER A 35 1.23 -9.19 -12.97
CA SER A 35 1.75 -10.56 -12.85
C SER A 35 3.07 -10.73 -13.59
N SER A 36 3.22 -10.07 -14.74
CA SER A 36 4.44 -10.20 -15.53
C SER A 36 5.62 -9.47 -14.93
N ARG A 37 5.36 -8.54 -13.98
CA ARG A 37 6.40 -7.72 -13.36
C ARG A 37 6.37 -7.84 -11.84
N LEU A 38 5.85 -8.95 -11.33
CA LEU A 38 5.60 -9.08 -9.90
C LEU A 38 6.85 -8.83 -9.06
N ASP A 39 7.96 -9.45 -9.43
CA ASP A 39 9.19 -9.29 -8.65
C ASP A 39 9.68 -7.86 -8.66
N GLU A 40 9.60 -7.20 -9.79
CA GLU A 40 10.02 -5.82 -9.91
C GLU A 40 9.15 -4.90 -9.06
N ILE A 41 7.84 -5.10 -9.11
CA ILE A 41 6.90 -4.27 -8.37
C ILE A 41 7.05 -4.48 -6.87
N ILE A 42 7.18 -5.73 -6.44
CA ILE A 42 7.43 -6.04 -5.04
C ILE A 42 8.73 -5.41 -4.58
N GLY A 43 9.75 -5.41 -5.43
CA GLY A 43 11.02 -4.77 -5.11
C GLY A 43 10.85 -3.27 -4.88
N LYS A 44 9.98 -2.62 -5.64
CA LYS A 44 9.72 -1.19 -5.44
C LYS A 44 9.03 -0.92 -4.11
N PHE A 45 8.02 -1.72 -3.77
CA PHE A 45 7.35 -1.56 -2.48
C PHE A 45 8.32 -1.80 -1.32
N ALA A 46 9.11 -2.86 -1.41
CA ALA A 46 10.07 -3.16 -0.35
C ALA A 46 11.12 -2.07 -0.24
N SER A 47 11.59 -1.54 -1.37
CA SER A 47 12.57 -0.46 -1.36
C SER A 47 12.01 0.80 -0.71
N LEU A 48 10.76 1.15 -1.02
CA LEU A 48 10.12 2.30 -0.42
C LEU A 48 10.07 2.14 1.10
N LEU A 49 9.65 0.97 1.57
CA LEU A 49 9.51 0.74 3.00
C LEU A 49 10.86 0.64 3.71
N ASN A 50 11.87 0.06 3.05
CA ASN A 50 13.21 0.04 3.64
C ASN A 50 13.76 1.45 3.81
N LYS A 51 13.50 2.32 2.84
CA LYS A 51 13.92 3.71 2.96
C LYS A 51 13.12 4.43 4.04
N LEU A 52 11.83 4.16 4.10
CA LEU A 52 10.99 4.74 5.14
C LEU A 52 11.45 4.32 6.52
N ASN A 53 11.92 3.08 6.66
CA ASN A 53 12.40 2.57 7.93
C ASN A 53 13.66 3.30 8.41
N CYS A 54 14.31 4.05 7.53
CA CYS A 54 15.43 4.89 7.93
C CYS A 54 14.98 6.14 8.69
N TYR A 55 13.72 6.53 8.51
CA TYR A 55 13.17 7.75 9.14
C TYR A 55 12.13 7.45 10.19
N CYS A 56 11.47 6.31 10.08
CA CYS A 56 10.36 5.93 10.95
C CYS A 56 10.63 4.54 11.49
N HIS A 57 9.97 4.21 12.59
CA HIS A 57 10.05 2.87 13.15
C HIS A 57 8.92 2.03 12.53
N LEU A 58 9.29 0.99 11.80
CA LEU A 58 8.32 0.12 11.15
C LEU A 58 8.21 -1.21 11.88
N GLU A 59 6.99 -1.71 11.97
CA GLU A 59 6.70 -3.03 12.53
C GLU A 59 5.84 -3.79 11.53
N VAL A 60 6.09 -5.08 11.39
CA VAL A 60 5.35 -5.89 10.41
C VAL A 60 4.58 -6.98 11.12
N GLY A 61 3.47 -7.38 10.54
CA GLY A 61 2.64 -8.45 11.09
C GLY A 61 1.65 -8.96 10.07
N TRP A 62 1.04 -10.10 10.42
CA TRP A 62 0.05 -10.75 9.57
C TRP A 62 -1.36 -10.62 10.13
N ASP A 63 -1.49 -9.93 11.25
CA ASP A 63 -2.79 -9.57 11.79
C ASP A 63 -2.64 -8.19 12.40
N SER A 64 -3.73 -7.60 12.86
CA SER A 64 -3.71 -6.22 13.33
C SER A 64 -3.23 -6.06 14.76
N GLU A 65 -2.76 -7.14 15.40
CA GLU A 65 -2.42 -7.10 16.82
C GLU A 65 -0.98 -7.51 17.11
N ASN A 66 -0.41 -8.39 16.31
CA ASN A 66 0.91 -8.94 16.59
C ASN A 66 1.93 -8.45 15.56
N TYR A 67 2.85 -7.65 16.04
CA TYR A 67 3.86 -7.03 15.18
C TYR A 67 5.26 -7.36 15.66
N THR A 68 6.22 -7.34 14.73
CA THR A 68 7.63 -7.44 15.06
C THR A 68 8.41 -6.37 14.30
N ASP A 69 9.44 -5.81 14.96
CA ASP A 69 10.35 -4.89 14.30
C ASP A 69 11.71 -5.53 14.06
N ASP A 70 11.83 -6.80 14.37
CA ASP A 70 13.10 -7.52 14.22
C ASP A 70 13.14 -8.18 12.85
N PHE A 71 13.48 -7.40 11.84
CA PHE A 71 13.60 -7.92 10.48
C PHE A 71 14.73 -7.20 9.76
N ALA A 72 15.42 -7.95 8.90
CA ALA A 72 16.45 -7.39 8.05
C ALA A 72 15.80 -6.73 6.82
N PRO A 73 16.48 -5.79 6.18
CA PRO A 73 15.90 -5.16 4.98
C PRO A 73 15.46 -6.15 3.91
N GLU A 74 16.19 -7.23 3.73
CA GLU A 74 15.85 -8.25 2.73
C GLU A 74 14.54 -8.95 3.05
N ALA A 75 14.14 -8.95 4.31
CA ALA A 75 12.94 -9.67 4.72
C ALA A 75 11.67 -9.05 4.13
N LEU A 76 11.67 -7.75 3.89
CA LEU A 76 10.46 -7.09 3.37
C LEU A 76 10.06 -7.67 2.02
N GLU A 77 11.02 -7.87 1.13
CA GLU A 77 10.71 -8.44 -0.17
C GLU A 77 10.11 -9.83 -0.03
N ARG A 78 10.68 -10.65 0.86
CA ARG A 78 10.14 -11.99 1.10
C ARG A 78 8.75 -11.94 1.69
N LEU A 79 8.49 -10.97 2.58
CA LEU A 79 7.16 -10.83 3.18
C LEU A 79 6.11 -10.44 2.15
N PHE A 80 6.46 -9.55 1.22
CA PHE A 80 5.54 -9.20 0.14
C PHE A 80 5.25 -10.39 -0.75
N LYS A 81 6.28 -11.18 -1.06
CA LYS A 81 6.07 -12.38 -1.87
C LYS A 81 5.19 -13.38 -1.13
N ALA A 82 5.41 -13.54 0.17
CA ALA A 82 4.58 -14.44 0.97
C ALA A 82 3.13 -13.98 1.03
N ALA A 83 2.91 -12.67 1.05
CA ALA A 83 1.56 -12.13 1.07
C ALA A 83 0.76 -12.54 -0.16
N ASN A 84 1.45 -12.73 -1.29
CA ASN A 84 0.79 -13.14 -2.53
C ASN A 84 0.37 -14.61 -2.53
N SER A 85 0.65 -15.32 -1.45
CA SER A 85 0.19 -16.70 -1.28
C SER A 85 -0.50 -16.89 0.05
N SER A 86 -0.86 -15.80 0.71
CA SER A 86 -1.41 -15.83 2.06
C SER A 86 -2.88 -15.43 2.04
N PRO A 87 -3.72 -16.03 2.88
CA PRO A 87 -5.08 -15.55 3.06
C PRO A 87 -5.13 -14.26 3.88
N ASP A 88 -4.05 -13.95 4.60
CA ASP A 88 -4.01 -12.78 5.46
C ASP A 88 -3.17 -11.68 4.84
N PRO A 89 -3.59 -10.41 4.97
CA PRO A 89 -2.79 -9.30 4.46
C PRO A 89 -1.53 -9.10 5.29
N LEU A 90 -0.54 -8.46 4.67
CA LEU A 90 0.65 -8.00 5.37
C LEU A 90 0.37 -6.59 5.89
N TYR A 91 0.62 -6.37 7.17
CA TYR A 91 0.44 -5.07 7.82
C TYR A 91 1.79 -4.49 8.18
N ILE A 92 2.01 -3.22 7.88
CA ILE A 92 3.23 -2.51 8.27
C ILE A 92 2.80 -1.26 9.04
N ARG A 93 3.01 -1.27 10.35
CA ARG A 93 2.63 -0.17 11.21
C ARG A 93 3.78 0.81 11.34
N VAL A 94 3.46 2.11 11.33
CA VAL A 94 4.46 3.17 11.34
C VAL A 94 4.47 3.85 12.70
N ASN A 95 5.64 3.86 13.36
CA ASN A 95 5.86 4.56 14.63
C ASN A 95 4.88 4.16 15.72
N SER A 96 4.42 2.90 15.71
CA SER A 96 3.44 2.39 16.68
C SER A 96 2.20 3.27 16.75
N SER A 97 1.85 3.90 15.63
CA SER A 97 0.70 4.79 15.53
C SER A 97 -0.44 4.12 14.77
N ASP A 98 -1.46 4.89 14.46
CA ASP A 98 -2.57 4.39 13.65
C ASP A 98 -2.24 4.34 12.17
N ALA A 99 -1.12 4.92 11.75
CA ALA A 99 -0.71 4.87 10.35
C ALA A 99 -0.23 3.47 10.02
N ILE A 100 -0.84 2.86 9.01
CA ILE A 100 -0.55 1.47 8.69
C ILE A 100 -0.68 1.24 7.19
N PHE A 101 0.32 0.55 6.63
CA PHE A 101 0.24 0.05 5.25
C PHE A 101 -0.38 -1.34 5.26
N VAL A 102 -1.21 -1.61 4.27
CA VAL A 102 -1.80 -2.93 4.12
C VAL A 102 -1.57 -3.41 2.69
N TYR A 103 -1.06 -4.63 2.56
CA TYR A 103 -0.82 -5.25 1.27
C TYR A 103 -1.42 -6.65 1.28
N ALA A 104 -2.31 -6.94 0.34
CA ALA A 104 -3.02 -8.21 0.29
C ALA A 104 -2.71 -8.97 -0.98
N ASN A 105 -2.99 -10.26 -0.95
CA ASN A 105 -2.80 -11.14 -2.10
C ASN A 105 -3.51 -10.60 -3.33
N GLY A 106 -2.78 -10.47 -4.42
CA GLY A 106 -3.35 -10.01 -5.68
C GLY A 106 -3.39 -8.50 -5.85
N ASP A 107 -3.03 -7.74 -4.84
CA ASP A 107 -3.02 -6.28 -4.97
C ASP A 107 -1.79 -5.81 -5.73
N HIS A 108 -2.01 -4.88 -6.64
CA HIS A 108 -0.89 -4.23 -7.34
C HIS A 108 -0.57 -2.88 -6.72
N TYR A 109 -1.02 -2.67 -5.50
CA TYR A 109 -0.87 -1.43 -4.76
C TYR A 109 -0.85 -1.72 -3.26
N MET A 110 -0.40 -0.72 -2.48
CA MET A 110 -0.56 -0.76 -1.03
C MET A 110 -1.54 0.32 -0.62
N THR A 111 -2.26 0.07 0.45
CA THR A 111 -3.12 1.09 1.05
C THR A 111 -2.45 1.62 2.30
N LEU A 112 -2.39 2.94 2.45
CA LEU A 112 -1.85 3.58 3.66
C LEU A 112 -2.98 4.27 4.37
N TYR A 113 -3.32 3.78 5.56
CA TYR A 113 -4.39 4.34 6.38
C TYR A 113 -3.83 5.36 7.35
N GLU A 114 -4.56 6.46 7.51
CA GLU A 114 -4.35 7.47 8.54
C GLU A 114 -2.94 8.03 8.63
N PRO A 115 -2.32 8.40 7.49
CA PRO A 115 -1.05 9.08 7.57
C PRO A 115 -1.26 10.52 8.04
N ASP A 116 -0.35 11.04 8.85
CA ASP A 116 -0.35 12.48 9.07
C ASP A 116 0.36 13.15 7.89
N SER A 117 0.35 14.48 7.87
CA SER A 117 0.88 15.20 6.72
C SER A 117 2.38 15.01 6.53
N GLU A 118 3.12 14.88 7.61
CA GLU A 118 4.56 14.65 7.51
C GLU A 118 4.85 13.29 6.90
N LEU A 119 4.16 12.26 7.37
CA LEU A 119 4.34 10.92 6.83
C LEU A 119 3.94 10.87 5.37
N LEU A 120 2.81 11.49 5.03
CA LEU A 120 2.33 11.48 3.66
C LEU A 120 3.33 12.15 2.71
N ASN A 121 3.89 13.28 3.12
CA ASN A 121 4.89 13.97 2.30
C ASN A 121 6.14 13.12 2.09
N LEU A 122 6.59 12.45 3.15
CA LEU A 122 7.75 11.59 3.06
C LEU A 122 7.47 10.40 2.14
N VAL A 123 6.30 9.77 2.30
CA VAL A 123 5.93 8.64 1.45
C VAL A 123 5.84 9.06 0.00
N ARG A 124 5.30 10.25 -0.29
CA ARG A 124 5.23 10.75 -1.65
C ARG A 124 6.61 10.90 -2.27
N SER A 125 7.55 11.44 -1.52
CA SER A 125 8.91 11.61 -2.01
C SER A 125 9.57 10.26 -2.28
N LEU A 126 9.41 9.32 -1.37
CA LEU A 126 10.02 8.00 -1.53
C LEU A 126 9.36 7.22 -2.67
N ALA A 127 8.05 7.32 -2.80
CA ALA A 127 7.33 6.65 -3.88
C ALA A 127 7.78 7.18 -5.24
N SER A 128 7.93 8.48 -5.35
CA SER A 128 8.38 9.09 -6.59
C SER A 128 9.75 8.56 -7.00
N ALA A 129 10.63 8.39 -6.03
CA ALA A 129 11.97 7.87 -6.31
C ALA A 129 11.94 6.43 -6.80
N GLU A 130 10.91 5.68 -6.46
CA GLU A 130 10.78 4.29 -6.90
C GLU A 130 9.95 4.14 -8.16
N GLY A 131 9.45 5.24 -8.71
CA GLY A 131 8.56 5.16 -9.86
C GLY A 131 7.15 4.74 -9.49
N LEU A 132 6.76 4.98 -8.25
CA LEU A 132 5.41 4.69 -7.79
C LEU A 132 4.61 5.98 -7.68
N PHE A 133 3.31 5.84 -7.61
CA PHE A 133 2.39 6.97 -7.51
C PHE A 133 1.62 6.90 -6.20
N VAL A 134 1.28 8.06 -5.64
CA VAL A 134 0.45 8.14 -4.45
C VAL A 134 -0.79 8.93 -4.82
N TRP A 135 -1.96 8.32 -4.65
CA TRP A 135 -3.20 9.00 -5.00
C TRP A 135 -4.29 8.63 -3.99
N SER A 136 -5.26 9.53 -3.88
CA SER A 136 -6.42 9.28 -3.03
C SER A 136 -7.57 8.89 -3.92
N PRO A 137 -8.43 7.97 -3.46
CA PRO A 137 -9.57 7.58 -4.26
C PRO A 137 -10.49 8.77 -4.50
N PRO A 138 -11.28 8.74 -5.56
CA PRO A 138 -12.25 9.80 -5.78
C PRO A 138 -13.21 9.91 -4.61
N SER A 139 -13.81 11.07 -4.47
CA SER A 139 -14.80 11.30 -3.44
C SER A 139 -15.86 10.24 -3.48
N THR A 140 -16.35 9.89 -2.31
CA THR A 140 -17.36 8.86 -2.22
C THR A 140 -18.65 9.35 -2.86
N PRO A 141 -19.53 8.44 -3.19
CA PRO A 141 -20.82 8.83 -3.75
C PRO A 141 -21.61 9.79 -2.89
N THR A 142 -21.34 9.81 -1.61
CA THR A 142 -22.02 10.74 -0.74
C THR A 142 -21.66 12.17 -1.05
N ASP A 143 -20.50 12.37 -1.64
CA ASP A 143 -20.08 13.69 -2.02
C ASP A 143 -20.59 14.06 -3.38
N SER A 144 -21.04 13.10 -4.08
CA SER A 144 -21.55 13.30 -5.39
C SER A 144 -22.95 13.70 -5.27
N PRO A 145 -23.27 14.70 -5.55
CA PRO A 145 -24.60 15.04 -5.37
C PRO A 145 -25.38 14.64 -6.45
N SER A 146 -25.14 14.39 -6.47
CA SER A 146 -25.56 14.23 -7.00
C SER A 146 -25.94 13.84 -7.71
N LEU A 147 -25.86 13.75 -7.73
CA LEU A 147 -26.15 13.34 -8.48
C LEU A 147 -27.07 13.35 -8.69
#